data_14c7c93c97b7db11074282182d5ff2b9
#
_entry.id   14c7c93c97b7db11074282182d5ff2b9
#
_cell.length_a   1.000
_cell.length_b   1.000
_cell.length_c   1.000
_cell.angle_alpha   90.00
_cell.angle_beta   90.00
_cell.angle_gamma   90.00
#
_symmetry.space_group_name_H-M   'P 1'
#
loop_
_entity.id
_entity.type
_entity.pdbx_description
1 polymer ?
#
loop_
_entity_poly.entity_id
_entity_poly.type
_entity_poly.pdbx_seq_one_letter_code
_entity_poly.pdbx_strand_id
1 'polypeptide(L)'
;CTCGKKGCLETEVSGMAIEEKICDLIRSGVNTILREKYDRNEPIHINDIITAARNDDNLSIELIEEAGEKVGKAVAFLINTFNPETVIVGGNLAAAGDYIMLPLKSATNKYSLNLVYKDTKFRLSKMSDNANAWGVAMLMRNRIIGL
;
A
#
# COMPACT_ATOMS: atom_id res chain seq x y z
N CYS A 1 -5.08 8.49 12.89
CA CYS A 1 -4.38 7.27 13.35
C CYS A 1 -4.58 7.12 14.86
N THR A 2 -4.61 5.89 15.34
CA THR A 2 -4.81 5.54 16.77
C THR A 2 -3.71 6.06 17.71
N CYS A 3 -2.57 6.48 17.17
CA CYS A 3 -1.46 7.03 17.97
C CYS A 3 -1.72 8.45 18.52
N GLY A 4 -2.79 9.13 18.12
CA GLY A 4 -3.14 10.49 18.54
C GLY A 4 -2.27 11.61 17.95
N LYS A 5 -1.28 11.30 17.11
CA LYS A 5 -0.41 12.30 16.45
C LYS A 5 -0.97 12.68 15.08
N LYS A 6 -0.54 13.85 14.56
CA LYS A 6 -0.85 14.30 13.19
C LYS A 6 0.28 13.94 12.23
N GLY A 7 -0.05 13.76 10.93
CA GLY A 7 0.94 13.52 9.87
C GLY A 7 1.49 12.10 9.83
N CYS A 8 0.75 11.11 10.36
CA CYS A 8 1.12 9.71 10.20
C CYS A 8 0.90 9.25 8.75
N LEU A 9 1.90 8.59 8.17
CA LEU A 9 1.79 8.01 6.82
C LEU A 9 0.58 7.06 6.70
N GLU A 10 0.28 6.30 7.75
CA GLU A 10 -0.86 5.38 7.81
C GLU A 10 -2.19 6.04 7.48
N THR A 11 -2.42 7.28 7.93
CA THR A 11 -3.68 8.02 7.67
C THR A 11 -3.83 8.49 6.22
N GLU A 12 -2.80 8.27 5.40
CA GLU A 12 -2.80 8.65 4.00
C GLU A 12 -2.71 7.46 3.04
N VAL A 13 -2.19 6.31 3.52
CA VAL A 13 -1.86 5.18 2.65
C VAL A 13 -2.39 3.83 3.16
N SER A 14 -3.04 3.78 4.33
CA SER A 14 -3.66 2.54 4.77
C SER A 14 -4.91 2.21 3.94
N GLY A 15 -5.27 0.92 3.89
CA GLY A 15 -6.52 0.50 3.25
C GLY A 15 -7.72 1.29 3.76
N MET A 16 -7.84 1.46 5.08
CA MET A 16 -8.91 2.25 5.70
C MET A 16 -8.92 3.72 5.24
N ALA A 17 -7.76 4.34 5.14
CA ALA A 17 -7.67 5.73 4.67
C ALA A 17 -8.13 5.89 3.21
N ILE A 18 -7.83 4.90 2.37
CA ILE A 18 -8.28 4.87 0.97
C ILE A 18 -9.79 4.60 0.89
N GLU A 19 -10.31 3.69 1.73
CA GLU A 19 -11.76 3.38 1.85
C GLU A 19 -12.56 4.62 2.27
N GLU A 20 -12.07 5.38 3.26
CA GLU A 20 -12.69 6.65 3.67
C GLU A 20 -12.64 7.68 2.53
N LYS A 21 -11.47 7.85 1.91
CA LYS A 21 -11.26 8.83 0.84
C LYS A 21 -12.15 8.57 -0.38
N ILE A 22 -12.29 7.31 -0.82
CA ILE A 22 -13.17 6.99 -1.95
C ILE A 22 -14.63 7.28 -1.62
N CYS A 23 -15.09 6.98 -0.41
CA CYS A 23 -16.45 7.30 0.03
C CYS A 23 -16.72 8.81 0.02
N ASP A 24 -15.76 9.63 0.45
CA ASP A 24 -15.87 11.08 0.43
C ASP A 24 -15.91 11.64 -1.00
N LEU A 25 -15.11 11.08 -1.91
CA LEU A 25 -15.10 11.47 -3.32
C LEU A 25 -16.40 11.06 -4.03
N ILE A 26 -16.94 9.88 -3.74
CA ILE A 26 -18.25 9.47 -4.25
C ILE A 26 -19.35 10.42 -3.74
N ARG A 27 -19.31 10.80 -2.47
CA ARG A 27 -20.26 11.77 -1.87
C ARG A 27 -20.17 13.14 -2.54
N SER A 28 -18.98 13.57 -2.94
CA SER A 28 -18.77 14.82 -3.66
C SER A 28 -19.19 14.78 -5.14
N GLY A 29 -19.61 13.61 -5.65
CA GLY A 29 -20.13 13.46 -7.01
C GLY A 29 -19.13 12.90 -8.02
N VAL A 30 -17.95 12.44 -7.59
CA VAL A 30 -16.97 11.81 -8.49
C VAL A 30 -17.54 10.48 -9.01
N ASN A 31 -17.34 10.22 -10.31
CA ASN A 31 -17.84 9.02 -10.97
C ASN A 31 -16.89 7.83 -10.75
N THR A 32 -17.47 6.67 -10.42
CA THR A 32 -16.77 5.40 -10.23
C THR A 32 -17.75 4.24 -10.39
N ILE A 33 -17.27 3.08 -10.76
CA ILE A 33 -18.08 1.86 -10.81
C ILE A 33 -18.55 1.40 -9.41
N LEU A 34 -17.93 1.90 -8.34
CA LEU A 34 -18.30 1.59 -6.94
C LEU A 34 -19.51 2.39 -6.44
N ARG A 35 -20.03 3.35 -7.23
CA ARG A 35 -21.18 4.17 -6.85
C ARG A 35 -22.41 3.35 -6.49
N GLU A 36 -22.73 2.33 -7.28
CA GLU A 36 -23.89 1.48 -6.98
C GLU A 36 -23.79 0.77 -5.61
N LYS A 37 -22.57 0.34 -5.23
CA LYS A 37 -22.31 -0.28 -3.94
C LYS A 37 -22.48 0.75 -2.81
N TYR A 38 -21.96 1.96 -3.02
CA TYR A 38 -22.11 3.08 -2.08
C TYR A 38 -23.59 3.47 -1.86
N ASP A 39 -24.36 3.61 -2.94
CA ASP A 39 -25.78 4.01 -2.89
C ASP A 39 -26.67 2.95 -2.20
N ARG A 40 -26.24 1.69 -2.21
CA ARG A 40 -26.87 0.59 -1.45
C ARG A 40 -26.45 0.55 0.03
N ASN A 41 -25.65 1.53 0.51
CA ASN A 41 -25.06 1.53 1.85
C ASN A 41 -24.24 0.26 2.18
N GLU A 42 -23.68 -0.38 1.17
CA GLU A 42 -22.76 -1.51 1.37
C GLU A 42 -21.34 -0.97 1.67
N PRO A 43 -20.61 -1.57 2.62
CA PRO A 43 -19.25 -1.13 2.91
C PRO A 43 -18.33 -1.35 1.71
N ILE A 44 -17.54 -0.32 1.37
CA ILE A 44 -16.52 -0.42 0.33
C ILE A 44 -15.20 -0.76 1.02
N HIS A 45 -14.65 -1.93 0.72
CA HIS A 45 -13.37 -2.38 1.26
C HIS A 45 -12.25 -2.25 0.22
N ILE A 46 -11.01 -2.22 0.68
CA ILE A 46 -9.82 -2.08 -0.17
C ILE A 46 -9.78 -3.11 -1.32
N ASN A 47 -10.29 -4.31 -1.10
CA ASN A 47 -10.37 -5.33 -2.15
C ASN A 47 -11.37 -4.97 -3.27
N ASP A 48 -12.44 -4.24 -2.95
CA ASP A 48 -13.39 -3.72 -3.94
C ASP A 48 -12.70 -2.66 -4.80
N ILE A 49 -11.93 -1.77 -4.17
CA ILE A 49 -11.17 -0.71 -4.84
C ILE A 49 -10.11 -1.31 -5.76
N ILE A 50 -9.36 -2.32 -5.29
CA ILE A 50 -8.38 -3.03 -6.12
C ILE A 50 -9.06 -3.73 -7.31
N THR A 51 -10.23 -4.32 -7.08
CA THR A 51 -11.01 -4.97 -8.15
C THR A 51 -11.53 -3.93 -9.14
N ALA A 52 -12.00 -2.79 -8.67
CA ALA A 52 -12.44 -1.69 -9.51
C ALA A 52 -11.28 -1.16 -10.37
N ALA A 53 -10.09 -0.95 -9.79
CA ALA A 53 -8.91 -0.53 -10.53
C ALA A 53 -8.53 -1.52 -11.65
N ARG A 54 -8.67 -2.83 -11.41
CA ARG A 54 -8.46 -3.87 -12.43
C ARG A 54 -9.50 -3.86 -13.55
N ASN A 55 -10.65 -3.24 -13.31
CA ASN A 55 -11.72 -3.02 -14.27
C ASN A 55 -11.69 -1.59 -14.83
N ASP A 56 -10.51 -0.97 -14.86
CA ASP A 56 -10.24 0.34 -15.45
C ASP A 56 -11.03 1.50 -14.82
N ASP A 57 -11.38 1.39 -13.51
CA ASP A 57 -11.97 2.49 -12.77
C ASP A 57 -10.91 3.55 -12.43
N ASN A 58 -10.98 4.69 -13.09
CA ASN A 58 -9.98 5.75 -12.98
C ASN A 58 -9.80 6.24 -11.54
N LEU A 59 -10.89 6.43 -10.78
CA LEU A 59 -10.81 6.90 -9.40
C LEU A 59 -10.05 5.92 -8.52
N SER A 60 -10.33 4.63 -8.66
CA SER A 60 -9.65 3.58 -7.90
C SER A 60 -8.17 3.49 -8.26
N ILE A 61 -7.82 3.62 -9.55
CA ILE A 61 -6.43 3.66 -10.02
C ILE A 61 -5.70 4.85 -9.40
N GLU A 62 -6.24 6.06 -9.52
CA GLU A 62 -5.63 7.29 -8.99
C GLU A 62 -5.37 7.21 -7.49
N LEU A 63 -6.30 6.66 -6.70
CA LEU A 63 -6.14 6.52 -5.26
C LEU A 63 -5.02 5.54 -4.87
N ILE A 64 -4.91 4.42 -5.60
CA ILE A 64 -3.85 3.43 -5.37
C ILE A 64 -2.49 4.02 -5.78
N GLU A 65 -2.43 4.71 -6.92
CA GLU A 65 -1.21 5.38 -7.40
C GLU A 65 -0.74 6.45 -6.42
N GLU A 66 -1.64 7.30 -5.94
CA GLU A 66 -1.32 8.32 -4.93
C GLU A 66 -0.75 7.71 -3.66
N ALA A 67 -1.34 6.61 -3.18
CA ALA A 67 -0.82 5.87 -2.04
C ALA A 67 0.58 5.31 -2.33
N GLY A 68 0.79 4.76 -3.53
CA GLY A 68 2.09 4.27 -3.99
C GLY A 68 3.16 5.36 -4.00
N GLU A 69 2.84 6.55 -4.50
CA GLU A 69 3.76 7.69 -4.47
C GLU A 69 4.14 8.12 -3.05
N LYS A 70 3.17 8.19 -2.14
CA LYS A 70 3.42 8.57 -0.74
C LYS A 70 4.30 7.54 -0.03
N VAL A 71 4.02 6.26 -0.23
CA VAL A 71 4.87 5.17 0.28
C VAL A 71 6.27 5.25 -0.33
N GLY A 72 6.38 5.51 -1.65
CA GLY A 72 7.65 5.64 -2.34
C GLY A 72 8.54 6.76 -1.79
N LYS A 73 7.96 7.90 -1.41
CA LYS A 73 8.69 8.98 -0.73
C LYS A 73 9.26 8.53 0.62
N ALA A 74 8.47 7.81 1.41
CA ALA A 74 8.93 7.27 2.70
C ALA A 74 10.02 6.20 2.49
N VAL A 75 9.85 5.33 1.50
CA VAL A 75 10.85 4.31 1.13
C VAL A 75 12.15 4.96 0.68
N ALA A 76 12.10 6.06 -0.09
CA ALA A 76 13.31 6.79 -0.50
C ALA A 76 14.14 7.24 0.70
N PHE A 77 13.50 7.76 1.74
CA PHE A 77 14.18 8.09 3.00
C PHE A 77 14.83 6.86 3.64
N LEU A 78 14.12 5.75 3.70
CA LEU A 78 14.63 4.51 4.31
C LEU A 78 15.80 3.93 3.53
N ILE A 79 15.74 3.87 2.19
CA ILE A 79 16.85 3.32 1.41
C ILE A 79 18.09 4.22 1.44
N ASN A 80 17.92 5.54 1.49
CA ASN A 80 19.03 6.47 1.66
C ASN A 80 19.71 6.33 3.02
N THR A 81 18.95 5.92 4.06
CA THR A 81 19.47 5.80 5.42
C THR A 81 20.12 4.43 5.66
N PHE A 82 19.51 3.36 5.18
CA PHE A 82 19.89 1.97 5.54
C PHE A 82 20.52 1.20 4.39
N ASN A 83 20.46 1.70 3.17
CA ASN A 83 20.95 1.02 1.95
C ASN A 83 20.59 -0.49 1.89
N PRO A 84 19.30 -0.86 1.98
CA PRO A 84 18.90 -2.26 1.99
C PRO A 84 19.03 -2.88 0.59
N GLU A 85 19.43 -4.15 0.53
CA GLU A 85 19.45 -4.91 -0.74
C GLU A 85 18.05 -5.15 -1.32
N THR A 86 17.04 -5.22 -0.44
CA THR A 86 15.67 -5.55 -0.85
C THR A 86 14.65 -4.81 0.00
N VAL A 87 13.68 -4.19 -0.67
CA VAL A 87 12.45 -3.66 -0.08
C VAL A 87 11.29 -4.58 -0.45
N ILE A 88 10.59 -5.09 0.56
CA ILE A 88 9.41 -5.93 0.38
C ILE A 88 8.17 -5.11 0.74
N VAL A 89 7.26 -4.95 -0.23
CA VAL A 89 5.97 -4.28 -0.04
C VAL A 89 4.93 -5.35 0.28
N GLY A 90 4.31 -5.24 1.44
CA GLY A 90 3.29 -6.17 1.93
C GLY A 90 2.01 -5.47 2.36
N GLY A 91 1.10 -6.24 2.98
CA GLY A 91 -0.23 -5.77 3.38
C GLY A 91 -1.26 -5.85 2.24
N ASN A 92 -2.50 -5.44 2.53
CA ASN A 92 -3.63 -5.63 1.61
C ASN A 92 -3.42 -4.89 0.28
N LEU A 93 -2.77 -3.71 0.30
CA LEU A 93 -2.45 -2.94 -0.90
C LEU A 93 -1.45 -3.64 -1.83
N ALA A 94 -0.64 -4.57 -1.34
CA ALA A 94 0.25 -5.34 -2.21
C ALA A 94 -0.50 -6.17 -3.27
N ALA A 95 -1.78 -6.49 -3.00
CA ALA A 95 -2.65 -7.15 -3.97
C ALA A 95 -2.97 -6.29 -5.20
N ALA A 96 -2.77 -4.97 -5.14
CA ALA A 96 -2.93 -4.08 -6.28
C ALA A 96 -1.83 -4.26 -7.35
N GLY A 97 -0.75 -4.98 -7.03
CA GLY A 97 0.28 -5.33 -8.01
C GLY A 97 1.02 -4.11 -8.56
N ASP A 98 1.02 -3.97 -9.88
CA ASP A 98 1.73 -2.89 -10.55
C ASP A 98 1.09 -1.52 -10.34
N TYR A 99 -0.22 -1.44 -10.04
CA TYR A 99 -0.89 -0.17 -9.75
C TYR A 99 -0.27 0.56 -8.54
N ILE A 100 0.24 -0.16 -7.56
CA ILE A 100 0.96 0.43 -6.43
C ILE A 100 2.48 0.40 -6.61
N MET A 101 3.03 -0.66 -7.24
CA MET A 101 4.47 -0.86 -7.33
C MET A 101 5.14 0.13 -8.28
N LEU A 102 4.51 0.47 -9.42
CA LEU A 102 5.09 1.40 -10.39
C LEU A 102 5.21 2.82 -9.84
N PRO A 103 4.14 3.45 -9.28
CA PRO A 103 4.26 4.78 -8.70
C PRO A 103 5.19 4.79 -7.47
N LEU A 104 5.20 3.72 -6.65
CA LEU A 104 6.13 3.59 -5.54
C LEU A 104 7.58 3.63 -6.02
N LYS A 105 7.95 2.82 -7.02
CA LYS A 105 9.30 2.81 -7.59
C LYS A 105 9.67 4.15 -8.21
N SER A 106 8.74 4.76 -8.95
CA SER A 106 8.94 6.06 -9.58
C SER A 106 9.25 7.14 -8.54
N ALA A 107 8.43 7.22 -7.48
CA ALA A 107 8.64 8.16 -6.38
C ALA A 107 9.94 7.84 -5.63
N THR A 108 10.22 6.57 -5.34
CA THR A 108 11.47 6.19 -4.68
C THR A 108 12.68 6.61 -5.50
N ASN A 109 12.69 6.35 -6.81
CA ASN A 109 13.78 6.77 -7.69
C ASN A 109 13.97 8.30 -7.71
N LYS A 110 12.86 9.04 -7.73
CA LYS A 110 12.86 10.51 -7.75
C LYS A 110 13.48 11.13 -6.48
N TYR A 111 13.24 10.52 -5.31
CA TYR A 111 13.60 11.09 -4.01
C TYR A 111 14.79 10.41 -3.33
N SER A 112 15.39 9.39 -3.96
CA SER A 112 16.59 8.72 -3.43
C SER A 112 17.84 9.04 -4.23
N LEU A 113 18.99 8.69 -3.65
CA LEU A 113 20.28 8.75 -4.36
C LEU A 113 20.32 7.64 -5.41
N ASN A 114 20.67 8.00 -6.65
CA ASN A 114 20.70 7.06 -7.77
C ASN A 114 21.55 5.80 -7.51
N LEU A 115 22.66 5.94 -6.78
CA LEU A 115 23.53 4.83 -6.44
C LEU A 115 22.78 3.81 -5.56
N VAL A 116 22.14 4.28 -4.51
CA VAL A 116 21.39 3.46 -3.55
C VAL A 116 20.17 2.81 -4.21
N TYR A 117 19.43 3.58 -5.02
CA TYR A 117 18.26 3.06 -5.73
C TYR A 117 18.61 1.88 -6.68
N LYS A 118 19.72 1.97 -7.40
CA LYS A 118 20.15 0.92 -8.33
C LYS A 118 20.49 -0.40 -7.64
N ASP A 119 20.98 -0.33 -6.40
CA ASP A 119 21.38 -1.51 -5.63
C ASP A 119 20.18 -2.15 -4.91
N THR A 120 19.06 -1.40 -4.74
CA THR A 120 17.88 -1.87 -4.02
C THR A 120 16.91 -2.61 -4.96
N LYS A 121 16.53 -3.84 -4.59
CA LYS A 121 15.48 -4.62 -5.28
C LYS A 121 14.14 -4.43 -4.63
N PHE A 122 13.10 -4.21 -5.44
CA PHE A 122 11.71 -4.09 -4.97
C PHE A 122 10.93 -5.36 -5.26
N ARG A 123 10.23 -5.88 -4.26
CA ARG A 123 9.40 -7.09 -4.40
C ARG A 123 8.05 -6.89 -3.71
N LEU A 124 7.01 -7.48 -4.31
CA LEU A 124 5.73 -7.65 -3.61
C LEU A 124 5.80 -8.88 -2.72
N SER A 125 5.23 -8.79 -1.53
CA SER A 125 5.06 -9.94 -0.65
C SER A 125 4.14 -10.96 -1.34
N LYS A 126 4.53 -12.23 -1.29
CA LYS A 126 3.67 -13.34 -1.69
C LYS A 126 2.79 -13.84 -0.54
N MET A 127 3.01 -13.31 0.66
CA MET A 127 2.24 -13.63 1.86
C MET A 127 1.09 -12.63 1.96
N SER A 128 -0.13 -13.12 1.86
CA SER A 128 -1.35 -12.34 2.07
C SER A 128 -1.56 -12.04 3.56
N ASP A 129 -2.80 -11.90 4.01
CA ASP A 129 -3.23 -11.55 5.36
C ASP A 129 -2.62 -12.38 6.50
N ASN A 130 -2.10 -13.57 6.18
CA ASN A 130 -1.48 -14.48 7.14
C ASN A 130 0.02 -14.20 7.41
N ALA A 131 0.62 -13.17 6.81
CA ALA A 131 2.06 -12.89 6.97
C ALA A 131 2.47 -12.74 8.45
N ASN A 132 1.64 -12.08 9.26
CA ASN A 132 1.88 -11.90 10.69
C ASN A 132 1.85 -13.23 11.46
N ALA A 133 0.87 -14.10 11.17
CA ALA A 133 0.75 -15.41 11.79
C ALA A 133 1.95 -16.31 11.44
N TRP A 134 2.37 -16.31 10.18
CA TRP A 134 3.57 -17.01 9.74
C TRP A 134 4.84 -16.47 10.40
N GLY A 135 4.96 -15.14 10.49
CA GLY A 135 6.09 -14.50 11.19
C GLY A 135 6.22 -14.93 12.64
N VAL A 136 5.10 -14.92 13.39
CA VAL A 136 5.06 -15.40 14.77
C VAL A 136 5.40 -16.90 14.87
N ALA A 137 4.81 -17.72 14.01
CA ALA A 137 5.10 -19.16 13.98
C ALA A 137 6.59 -19.45 13.73
N MET A 138 7.22 -18.71 12.80
CA MET A 138 8.65 -18.84 12.51
C MET A 138 9.53 -18.38 13.69
N LEU A 139 9.17 -17.28 14.36
CA LEU A 139 9.88 -16.83 15.58
C LEU A 139 9.79 -17.86 16.69
N MET A 140 8.60 -18.43 16.94
CA MET A 140 8.41 -19.49 17.92
C MET A 140 9.21 -20.74 17.57
N ARG A 141 9.16 -21.16 16.30
CA ARG A 141 9.97 -22.30 15.83
C ARG A 141 11.45 -22.09 16.11
N ASN A 142 12.00 -20.94 15.73
CA ASN A 142 13.42 -20.65 15.91
C ASN A 142 13.80 -20.63 17.41
N ARG A 143 12.91 -20.11 18.26
CA ARG A 143 13.14 -20.07 19.71
C ARG A 143 13.08 -21.44 20.38
N ILE A 144 12.24 -22.37 19.88
CA ILE A 144 12.07 -23.72 20.44
C ILE A 144 13.14 -24.67 19.90
N ILE A 145 13.48 -24.56 18.61
CA ILE A 145 14.37 -25.52 17.92
C ILE A 145 15.83 -25.05 17.93
N GLY A 146 16.10 -23.78 18.29
CA GLY A 146 17.46 -23.25 18.41
C GLY A 146 18.19 -23.04 17.08
N LEU A 147 17.45 -22.77 15.99
CA LEU A 147 17.98 -22.44 14.67
C LEU A 147 18.03 -20.95 14.45
#